data_ea917b7747cf67a3f823900a69d82357
#
_entry.id   ea917b7747cf67a3f823900a69d82357
#
_cell.length_a   1.000
_cell.length_b   1.000
_cell.length_c   1.000
_cell.angle_alpha   90.00
_cell.angle_beta   90.00
_cell.angle_gamma   90.00
#
_symmetry.space_group_name_H-M   'P 1'
#
loop_
_entity.id
_entity.type
_entity.pdbx_description
1 polymer ?
#
loop_
_entity_poly.entity_id
_entity_poly.type
_entity_poly.pdbx_seq_one_letter_code
_entity_poly.pdbx_strand_id
1 'polypeptide(L)'
;ETIQQLLIEYASIHQGDGYLQGFNFLMSITYKVFKGTTHEKEDTWWCFCRIVGLIRPLIPDFNSNWFHWSRNYWVNHLLQKLSKKRPQLHSILLTNQERFSVLITCKWFMLWFAQNIDFDEILVLWDLLVKTPSRNLLKLYTIIMYEILKEAVPTLTYKWSQEPSALLHELLTIRIKGIDRLVKKISKSV
;
A
#
# COMPACT_ATOMS: atom_id res chain seq x y z
N GLU A 1 6.24 8.79 22.21
CA GLU A 1 7.49 8.27 22.82
C GLU A 1 7.66 6.77 22.51
N THR A 2 6.72 5.90 22.86
CA THR A 2 6.82 4.43 22.63
C THR A 2 7.05 4.05 21.15
N ILE A 3 6.29 4.62 20.22
CA ILE A 3 6.44 4.33 18.79
C ILE A 3 7.83 4.73 18.28
N GLN A 4 8.33 5.89 18.69
CA GLN A 4 9.65 6.35 18.31
C GLN A 4 10.75 5.41 18.83
N GLN A 5 10.63 4.96 20.06
CA GLN A 5 11.56 4.00 20.66
C GLN A 5 11.60 2.68 19.90
N LEU A 6 10.43 2.11 19.61
CA LEU A 6 10.32 0.87 18.83
C LEU A 6 10.92 1.02 17.42
N LEU A 7 10.75 2.16 16.76
CA LEU A 7 11.34 2.42 15.44
C LEU A 7 12.87 2.56 15.51
N ILE A 8 13.40 3.18 16.55
CA ILE A 8 14.86 3.27 16.78
C ILE A 8 15.44 1.86 17.02
N GLU A 9 14.77 1.07 17.81
CA GLU A 9 15.15 -0.33 18.06
C GLU A 9 15.15 -1.14 16.77
N TYR A 10 14.09 -1.03 15.97
CA TYR A 10 14.00 -1.68 14.66
C TYR A 10 15.18 -1.29 13.76
N ALA A 11 15.45 0.00 13.63
CA ALA A 11 16.55 0.50 12.80
C ALA A 11 17.93 0.04 13.29
N SER A 12 18.12 -0.09 14.60
CA SER A 12 19.40 -0.56 15.18
C SER A 12 19.65 -2.04 14.95
N ILE A 13 18.61 -2.87 14.97
CA ILE A 13 18.72 -4.32 14.71
C ILE A 13 18.89 -4.62 13.22
N HIS A 14 18.21 -3.86 12.37
CA HIS A 14 18.18 -4.04 10.93
C HIS A 14 19.09 -3.04 10.21
N GLN A 15 20.37 -2.99 10.54
CA GLN A 15 21.35 -2.01 10.02
C GLN A 15 21.45 -1.92 8.49
N GLY A 16 21.17 -3.00 7.76
CA GLY A 16 21.18 -3.02 6.30
C GLY A 16 19.97 -2.38 5.63
N ASP A 17 18.83 -2.40 6.29
CA ASP A 17 17.54 -1.98 5.71
C ASP A 17 16.92 -0.80 6.46
N GLY A 18 17.41 -0.48 7.62
CA GLY A 18 17.14 0.68 8.45
C GLY A 18 15.67 1.08 8.54
N TYR A 19 15.47 2.34 8.91
CA TYR A 19 14.16 2.96 8.89
C TYR A 19 13.81 3.43 7.47
N LEU A 20 12.65 3.02 6.98
CA LEU A 20 12.06 3.61 5.79
C LEU A 20 11.02 4.65 6.15
N GLN A 21 11.01 5.73 5.37
CA GLN A 21 10.01 6.76 5.51
C GLN A 21 8.60 6.17 5.37
N GLY A 22 7.81 6.33 6.42
CA GLY A 22 6.45 5.79 6.49
C GLY A 22 6.27 4.60 7.43
N PHE A 23 7.33 3.96 7.91
CA PHE A 23 7.23 2.89 8.91
C PHE A 23 6.55 3.35 10.21
N ASN A 24 6.62 4.65 10.51
CA ASN A 24 5.86 5.24 11.61
C ASN A 24 4.35 5.06 11.46
N PHE A 25 3.80 5.05 10.26
CA PHE A 25 2.37 4.79 10.03
C PHE A 25 2.03 3.32 10.33
N LEU A 26 2.84 2.38 9.83
CA LEU A 26 2.64 0.95 10.11
C LEU A 26 2.75 0.67 11.62
N MET A 27 3.81 1.18 12.25
CA MET A 27 4.02 1.04 13.69
C MET A 27 2.89 1.67 14.50
N SER A 28 2.37 2.83 14.07
CA SER A 28 1.27 3.51 14.77
C SER A 28 -0.04 2.71 14.71
N ILE A 29 -0.32 2.06 13.59
CA ILE A 29 -1.51 1.21 13.45
C ILE A 29 -1.36 -0.03 14.33
N THR A 30 -0.21 -0.73 14.26
CA THR A 30 0.04 -1.90 15.12
C THR A 30 -0.01 -1.54 16.60
N TYR A 31 0.61 -0.44 17.00
CA TYR A 31 0.54 0.05 18.37
C TYR A 31 -0.89 0.34 18.82
N LYS A 32 -1.70 0.97 17.97
CA LYS A 32 -3.10 1.26 18.30
C LYS A 32 -3.93 -0.01 18.51
N VAL A 33 -3.62 -1.09 17.77
CA VAL A 33 -4.28 -2.41 17.95
C VAL A 33 -3.99 -3.00 19.32
N PHE A 34 -2.74 -2.95 19.79
CA PHE A 34 -2.32 -3.60 21.04
C PHE A 34 -2.31 -2.68 22.26
N LYS A 35 -2.64 -1.39 22.08
CA LYS A 35 -2.64 -0.41 23.16
C LYS A 35 -3.54 -0.84 24.31
N GLY A 36 -2.96 -0.90 25.52
CA GLY A 36 -3.66 -1.29 26.74
C GLY A 36 -3.72 -2.81 26.97
N THR A 37 -3.11 -3.63 26.13
CA THR A 37 -2.91 -5.06 26.41
C THR A 37 -1.72 -5.29 27.35
N THR A 38 -1.63 -6.47 27.96
CA THR A 38 -0.55 -6.84 28.89
C THR A 38 0.82 -6.81 28.21
N HIS A 39 0.90 -7.15 26.91
CA HIS A 39 2.13 -7.24 26.12
C HIS A 39 2.16 -6.21 24.99
N GLU A 40 1.65 -5.01 25.26
CA GLU A 40 1.46 -3.94 24.27
C GLU A 40 2.69 -3.70 23.38
N LYS A 41 3.88 -3.60 23.98
CA LYS A 41 5.11 -3.30 23.23
C LYS A 41 5.60 -4.49 22.41
N GLU A 42 5.62 -5.66 23.02
CA GLU A 42 6.07 -6.91 22.41
C GLU A 42 5.16 -7.30 21.24
N ASP A 43 3.85 -7.26 21.43
CA ASP A 43 2.88 -7.61 20.40
C ASP A 43 2.92 -6.59 19.23
N THR A 44 3.05 -5.29 19.55
CA THR A 44 3.27 -4.24 18.54
C THR A 44 4.52 -4.52 17.73
N TRP A 45 5.64 -4.83 18.39
CA TRP A 45 6.92 -5.13 17.77
C TRP A 45 6.82 -6.32 16.81
N TRP A 46 6.33 -7.45 17.30
CA TRP A 46 6.23 -8.67 16.50
C TRP A 46 5.28 -8.51 15.32
N CYS A 47 4.14 -7.85 15.52
CA CYS A 47 3.19 -7.59 14.44
C CYS A 47 3.80 -6.68 13.37
N PHE A 48 4.47 -5.60 13.76
CA PHE A 48 5.18 -4.71 12.84
C PHE A 48 6.27 -5.44 12.06
N CYS A 49 7.14 -6.19 12.74
CA CYS A 49 8.19 -6.99 12.09
C CYS A 49 7.60 -8.01 11.12
N ARG A 50 6.47 -8.63 11.46
CA ARG A 50 5.77 -9.55 10.57
C ARG A 50 5.26 -8.86 9.31
N ILE A 51 4.66 -7.69 9.43
CA ILE A 51 4.16 -6.90 8.29
C ILE A 51 5.32 -6.51 7.37
N VAL A 52 6.38 -5.95 7.91
CA VAL A 52 7.59 -5.58 7.15
C VAL A 52 8.21 -6.82 6.50
N GLY A 53 8.27 -7.94 7.21
CA GLY A 53 8.76 -9.22 6.68
C GLY A 53 7.94 -9.79 5.52
N LEU A 54 6.66 -9.43 5.40
CA LEU A 54 5.82 -9.79 4.25
C LEU A 54 6.04 -8.86 3.04
N ILE A 55 6.35 -7.58 3.30
CA ILE A 55 6.61 -6.59 2.25
C ILE A 55 7.99 -6.81 1.62
N ARG A 56 8.99 -7.05 2.45
CA ARG A 56 10.41 -7.07 2.09
C ARG A 56 10.79 -8.04 0.98
N PRO A 57 10.38 -9.33 1.01
CA PRO A 57 10.68 -10.27 -0.07
C PRO A 57 10.02 -9.93 -1.40
N LEU A 58 9.03 -9.03 -1.37
CA LEU A 58 8.34 -8.59 -2.57
C LEU A 58 9.05 -7.44 -3.28
N ILE A 59 10.10 -6.88 -2.66
CA ILE A 59 10.91 -5.79 -3.20
C ILE A 59 12.35 -6.29 -3.30
N PRO A 60 12.74 -6.93 -4.40
CA PRO A 60 14.14 -7.28 -4.61
C PRO A 60 14.96 -5.99 -4.58
N ASP A 61 16.08 -5.98 -3.93
CA ASP A 61 16.94 -4.80 -3.87
C ASP A 61 16.33 -3.58 -3.14
N PHE A 62 15.84 -3.81 -1.95
CA PHE A 62 15.23 -2.79 -1.10
C PHE A 62 16.12 -1.53 -0.91
N ASN A 63 17.42 -1.65 -1.11
CA ASN A 63 18.39 -0.59 -0.88
C ASN A 63 18.77 0.27 -2.10
N SER A 64 18.61 -0.20 -3.33
CA SER A 64 19.12 0.55 -4.48
C SER A 64 18.18 0.65 -5.69
N ASN A 65 17.35 -0.33 -5.97
CA ASN A 65 16.59 -0.41 -7.22
C ASN A 65 15.08 -0.68 -7.06
N TRP A 66 14.54 -0.58 -5.83
CA TRP A 66 13.13 -0.82 -5.56
C TRP A 66 12.19 0.03 -6.43
N PHE A 67 12.62 1.23 -6.79
CA PHE A 67 11.86 2.12 -7.64
C PHE A 67 11.74 1.59 -9.08
N HIS A 68 12.87 1.12 -9.66
CA HIS A 68 12.87 0.52 -10.99
C HIS A 68 12.10 -0.80 -11.02
N TRP A 69 12.22 -1.60 -9.97
CA TRP A 69 11.46 -2.84 -9.84
C TRP A 69 9.96 -2.58 -9.75
N SER A 70 9.53 -1.66 -8.91
CA SER A 70 8.13 -1.28 -8.78
C SER A 70 7.57 -0.78 -10.10
N ARG A 71 8.31 0.07 -10.82
CA ARG A 71 7.95 0.56 -12.14
C ARG A 71 7.79 -0.58 -13.15
N ASN A 72 8.73 -1.49 -13.20
CA ASN A 72 8.73 -2.56 -14.20
C ASN A 72 7.70 -3.65 -13.88
N TYR A 73 7.49 -3.97 -12.63
CA TYR A 73 6.61 -5.06 -12.26
C TYR A 73 5.16 -4.62 -12.01
N TRP A 74 4.95 -3.70 -11.10
CA TRP A 74 3.62 -3.31 -10.64
C TRP A 74 2.88 -2.43 -11.61
N VAL A 75 3.54 -1.38 -12.03
CA VAL A 75 2.95 -0.38 -12.90
C VAL A 75 2.58 -1.03 -14.22
N ASN A 76 3.47 -1.86 -14.78
CA ASN A 76 3.18 -2.54 -16.03
C ASN A 76 2.01 -3.52 -15.91
N HIS A 77 1.94 -4.33 -14.84
CA HIS A 77 0.81 -5.24 -14.63
C HIS A 77 -0.51 -4.50 -14.39
N LEU A 78 -0.49 -3.47 -13.57
CA LEU A 78 -1.66 -2.66 -13.29
C LEU A 78 -2.11 -1.88 -14.54
N LEU A 79 -1.18 -1.23 -15.25
CA LEU A 79 -1.46 -0.50 -16.47
C LEU A 79 -1.97 -1.44 -17.58
N GLN A 80 -1.41 -2.63 -17.73
CA GLN A 80 -1.90 -3.62 -18.68
C GLN A 80 -3.34 -4.06 -18.38
N LYS A 81 -3.69 -4.20 -17.10
CA LYS A 81 -5.06 -4.51 -16.69
C LYS A 81 -6.01 -3.33 -16.97
N LEU A 82 -5.56 -2.11 -16.72
CA LEU A 82 -6.31 -0.89 -16.97
C LEU A 82 -6.52 -0.63 -18.47
N SER A 83 -5.53 -0.91 -19.32
CA SER A 83 -5.63 -0.70 -20.77
C SER A 83 -6.84 -1.40 -21.38
N LYS A 84 -7.14 -2.61 -20.90
CA LYS A 84 -8.26 -3.45 -21.38
C LYS A 84 -9.62 -3.02 -20.81
N LYS A 85 -9.65 -2.46 -19.61
CA LYS A 85 -10.89 -2.23 -18.84
C LYS A 85 -11.23 -0.74 -18.70
N ARG A 86 -10.23 0.13 -18.72
CA ARG A 86 -10.34 1.58 -18.48
C ARG A 86 -9.30 2.35 -19.32
N PRO A 87 -9.43 2.40 -20.66
CA PRO A 87 -8.40 2.95 -21.55
C PRO A 87 -8.09 4.43 -21.30
N GLN A 88 -9.08 5.24 -20.92
CA GLN A 88 -8.86 6.65 -20.59
C GLN A 88 -7.98 6.80 -19.37
N LEU A 89 -8.27 6.08 -18.28
CA LEU A 89 -7.45 6.08 -17.07
C LEU A 89 -6.04 5.56 -17.38
N HIS A 90 -5.94 4.49 -18.14
CA HIS A 90 -4.64 3.96 -18.58
C HIS A 90 -3.80 5.03 -19.27
N SER A 91 -4.36 5.78 -20.24
CA SER A 91 -3.65 6.83 -20.95
C SER A 91 -3.12 7.92 -20.00
N ILE A 92 -3.94 8.39 -19.08
CA ILE A 92 -3.54 9.43 -18.10
C ILE A 92 -2.42 8.93 -17.20
N LEU A 93 -2.55 7.72 -16.66
CA LEU A 93 -1.54 7.14 -15.78
C LEU A 93 -0.24 6.82 -16.51
N LEU A 94 -0.32 6.42 -17.78
CA LEU A 94 0.85 6.17 -18.61
C LEU A 94 1.66 7.45 -18.87
N THR A 95 1.00 8.54 -19.16
CA THR A 95 1.64 9.85 -19.34
C THR A 95 2.37 10.33 -18.09
N ASN A 96 1.91 9.91 -16.89
CA ASN A 96 2.50 10.26 -15.61
C ASN A 96 3.14 9.04 -14.91
N GLN A 97 3.64 8.07 -15.68
CA GLN A 97 4.07 6.77 -15.19
C GLN A 97 5.06 6.85 -14.02
N GLU A 98 6.03 7.74 -14.04
CA GLU A 98 7.03 7.87 -12.98
C GLU A 98 6.40 8.29 -11.64
N ARG A 99 5.62 9.37 -11.66
CA ARG A 99 4.94 9.87 -10.46
C ARG A 99 3.92 8.87 -9.93
N PHE A 100 3.21 8.20 -10.84
CA PHE A 100 2.25 7.16 -10.47
C PHE A 100 2.93 5.93 -9.85
N SER A 101 4.11 5.54 -10.35
CA SER A 101 4.91 4.46 -9.77
C SER A 101 5.35 4.79 -8.34
N VAL A 102 5.82 6.03 -8.09
CA VAL A 102 6.18 6.49 -6.75
C VAL A 102 4.98 6.43 -5.82
N LEU A 103 3.83 6.93 -6.26
CA LEU A 103 2.60 6.91 -5.47
C LEU A 103 2.23 5.48 -5.04
N ILE A 104 2.12 4.58 -6.01
CA ILE A 104 1.71 3.20 -5.74
C ILE A 104 2.71 2.51 -4.82
N THR A 105 3.99 2.65 -5.08
CA THR A 105 5.00 1.97 -4.29
C THR A 105 5.10 2.53 -2.89
N CYS A 106 5.26 3.85 -2.75
CA CYS A 106 5.52 4.45 -1.44
C CYS A 106 4.28 4.48 -0.54
N LYS A 107 3.10 4.76 -1.10
CA LYS A 107 1.91 4.94 -0.26
C LYS A 107 1.03 3.71 -0.15
N TRP A 108 0.81 3.02 -1.25
CA TRP A 108 -0.13 1.92 -1.25
C TRP A 108 0.53 0.58 -0.95
N PHE A 109 1.67 0.33 -1.56
CA PHE A 109 2.34 -0.94 -1.38
C PHE A 109 3.15 -1.00 -0.08
N MET A 110 4.14 -0.12 0.08
CA MET A 110 5.02 -0.15 1.26
C MET A 110 4.31 0.15 2.57
N LEU A 111 3.29 0.99 2.54
CA LEU A 111 2.54 1.38 3.73
C LEU A 111 1.22 0.61 3.89
N TRP A 112 0.98 -0.40 3.06
CA TRP A 112 -0.25 -1.17 3.12
C TRP A 112 -1.51 -0.30 3.21
N PHE A 113 -1.54 0.79 2.43
CA PHE A 113 -2.64 1.77 2.40
C PHE A 113 -2.88 2.54 3.71
N ALA A 114 -1.95 2.48 4.68
CA ALA A 114 -2.09 3.06 6.02
C ALA A 114 -2.45 4.55 6.04
N GLN A 115 -2.10 5.28 4.99
CA GLN A 115 -2.40 6.71 4.88
C GLN A 115 -3.74 7.02 4.20
N ASN A 116 -4.35 6.05 3.54
CA ASN A 116 -5.49 6.26 2.67
C ASN A 116 -6.79 5.63 3.18
N ILE A 117 -6.70 4.76 4.19
CA ILE A 117 -7.83 4.01 4.75
C ILE A 117 -7.94 4.34 6.23
N ASP A 118 -9.17 4.50 6.73
CA ASP A 118 -9.41 4.74 8.13
C ASP A 118 -9.10 3.49 8.97
N PHE A 119 -8.79 3.70 10.27
CA PHE A 119 -8.23 2.67 11.14
C PHE A 119 -9.06 1.38 11.16
N ASP A 120 -10.37 1.48 11.36
CA ASP A 120 -11.20 0.28 11.52
C ASP A 120 -11.33 -0.50 10.19
N GLU A 121 -11.40 0.21 9.07
CA GLU A 121 -11.46 -0.41 7.74
C GLU A 121 -10.10 -1.01 7.32
N ILE A 122 -8.99 -0.39 7.70
CA ILE A 122 -7.66 -0.90 7.31
C ILE A 122 -7.35 -2.24 7.97
N LEU A 123 -7.83 -2.49 9.17
CA LEU A 123 -7.62 -3.77 9.86
C LEU A 123 -8.25 -4.93 9.07
N VAL A 124 -9.41 -4.72 8.46
CA VAL A 124 -10.07 -5.71 7.60
C VAL A 124 -9.21 -6.04 6.38
N LEU A 125 -8.59 -5.02 5.77
CA LEU A 125 -7.67 -5.20 4.65
C LEU A 125 -6.39 -5.91 5.09
N TRP A 126 -5.82 -5.53 6.22
CA TRP A 126 -4.60 -6.13 6.74
C TRP A 126 -4.80 -7.59 7.12
N ASP A 127 -5.95 -7.94 7.67
CA ASP A 127 -6.32 -9.33 7.93
C ASP A 127 -6.27 -10.18 6.64
N LEU A 128 -6.77 -9.66 5.54
CA LEU A 128 -6.69 -10.34 4.24
C LEU A 128 -5.23 -10.46 3.77
N LEU A 129 -4.45 -9.39 3.86
CA LEU A 129 -3.05 -9.37 3.40
C LEU A 129 -2.17 -10.34 4.21
N VAL A 130 -2.30 -10.34 5.54
CA VAL A 130 -1.51 -11.20 6.44
C VAL A 130 -1.84 -12.69 6.24
N LYS A 131 -3.10 -13.02 5.96
CA LYS A 131 -3.57 -14.39 5.70
C LYS A 131 -3.20 -14.90 4.31
N THR A 132 -2.86 -14.00 3.39
CA THR A 132 -2.54 -14.37 2.01
C THR A 132 -1.12 -14.92 1.89
N PRO A 133 -0.92 -16.09 1.28
CA PRO A 133 0.42 -16.63 1.03
C PRO A 133 1.29 -15.64 0.23
N SER A 134 2.56 -15.49 0.59
CA SER A 134 3.48 -14.52 0.01
C SER A 134 3.51 -14.56 -1.53
N ARG A 135 3.46 -15.77 -2.12
CA ARG A 135 3.40 -15.97 -3.58
C ARG A 135 2.19 -15.32 -4.26
N ASN A 136 1.12 -15.08 -3.52
CA ASN A 136 -0.14 -14.52 -4.02
C ASN A 136 -0.31 -13.03 -3.67
N LEU A 137 0.51 -12.50 -2.75
CA LEU A 137 0.38 -11.12 -2.29
C LEU A 137 0.46 -10.12 -3.44
N LEU A 138 1.40 -10.30 -4.35
CA LEU A 138 1.55 -9.44 -5.52
C LEU A 138 0.27 -9.38 -6.37
N LYS A 139 -0.29 -10.53 -6.67
CA LYS A 139 -1.55 -10.62 -7.43
C LYS A 139 -2.69 -9.95 -6.68
N LEU A 140 -2.76 -10.19 -5.38
CA LEU A 140 -3.77 -9.58 -4.51
C LEU A 140 -3.66 -8.05 -4.50
N TYR A 141 -2.45 -7.50 -4.33
CA TYR A 141 -2.21 -6.06 -4.41
C TYR A 141 -2.67 -5.45 -5.73
N THR A 142 -2.33 -6.09 -6.85
CA THR A 142 -2.78 -5.62 -8.18
C THR A 142 -4.30 -5.58 -8.28
N ILE A 143 -4.99 -6.55 -7.69
CA ILE A 143 -6.45 -6.58 -7.67
C ILE A 143 -7.00 -5.44 -6.80
N ILE A 144 -6.46 -5.26 -5.59
CA ILE A 144 -6.88 -4.21 -4.66
C ILE A 144 -6.71 -2.83 -5.32
N MET A 145 -5.52 -2.54 -5.85
CA MET A 145 -5.24 -1.27 -6.50
C MET A 145 -6.13 -1.02 -7.71
N TYR A 146 -6.38 -2.05 -8.51
CA TYR A 146 -7.31 -1.95 -9.64
C TYR A 146 -8.73 -1.59 -9.19
N GLU A 147 -9.25 -2.24 -8.15
CA GLU A 147 -10.60 -1.96 -7.66
C GLU A 147 -10.69 -0.56 -7.02
N ILE A 148 -9.67 -0.14 -6.27
CA ILE A 148 -9.59 1.22 -5.74
C ILE A 148 -9.63 2.25 -6.87
N LEU A 149 -8.80 2.10 -7.89
CA LEU A 149 -8.77 3.00 -9.03
C LEU A 149 -10.10 3.00 -9.78
N LYS A 150 -10.73 1.85 -9.92
CA LYS A 150 -12.02 1.72 -10.59
C LYS A 150 -13.14 2.48 -9.87
N GLU A 151 -13.14 2.46 -8.54
CA GLU A 151 -14.14 3.16 -7.73
C GLU A 151 -13.85 4.66 -7.60
N ALA A 152 -12.58 5.03 -7.52
CA ALA A 152 -12.16 6.43 -7.42
C ALA A 152 -12.38 7.24 -8.70
N VAL A 153 -12.22 6.60 -9.85
CA VAL A 153 -12.18 7.25 -11.17
C VAL A 153 -13.48 7.93 -11.61
N PRO A 154 -14.69 7.39 -11.37
CA PRO A 154 -15.91 8.04 -11.88
C PRO A 154 -16.10 9.46 -11.38
N THR A 155 -15.60 9.76 -10.18
CA THR A 155 -15.68 11.10 -9.57
C THR A 155 -14.61 12.07 -10.07
N LEU A 156 -13.58 11.55 -10.68
CA LEU A 156 -12.32 12.27 -10.95
C LEU A 156 -12.08 12.54 -12.44
N THR A 157 -12.76 11.84 -13.35
CA THR A 157 -12.45 11.82 -14.79
C THR A 157 -12.54 13.17 -15.49
N TYR A 158 -13.43 14.07 -15.06
CA TYR A 158 -13.60 15.36 -15.75
C TYR A 158 -12.43 16.33 -15.51
N LYS A 159 -11.90 16.40 -14.30
CA LYS A 159 -10.76 17.27 -13.97
C LYS A 159 -9.44 16.77 -14.58
N TRP A 160 -9.30 15.49 -14.74
CA TRP A 160 -8.02 14.86 -15.14
C TRP A 160 -7.67 14.99 -16.60
N SER A 161 -8.66 15.14 -17.49
CA SER A 161 -8.39 15.40 -18.89
C SER A 161 -7.73 16.75 -19.12
N GLN A 162 -7.88 17.68 -18.17
CA GLN A 162 -7.33 19.03 -18.25
C GLN A 162 -6.04 19.23 -17.42
N GLU A 163 -5.92 18.57 -16.29
CA GLU A 163 -4.74 18.64 -15.42
C GLU A 163 -4.29 17.27 -14.87
N PRO A 164 -3.44 16.54 -15.59
CA PRO A 164 -2.96 15.23 -15.14
C PRO A 164 -2.24 15.25 -13.77
N SER A 165 -1.63 16.39 -13.40
CA SER A 165 -1.00 16.57 -12.08
C SER A 165 -2.01 16.58 -10.94
N ALA A 166 -3.21 17.08 -11.17
CA ALA A 166 -4.30 17.08 -10.17
C ALA A 166 -4.74 15.67 -9.81
N LEU A 167 -4.75 14.74 -10.77
CA LEU A 167 -5.04 13.34 -10.54
C LEU A 167 -4.12 12.73 -9.48
N LEU A 168 -2.82 12.91 -9.63
CA LEU A 168 -1.86 12.33 -8.70
C LEU A 168 -2.04 12.89 -7.29
N HIS A 169 -2.29 14.19 -7.19
CA HIS A 169 -2.58 14.82 -5.90
C HIS A 169 -3.86 14.24 -5.27
N GLU A 170 -4.92 14.08 -6.03
CA GLU A 170 -6.17 13.49 -5.55
C GLU A 170 -5.99 12.01 -5.15
N LEU A 171 -5.26 11.20 -5.91
CA LEU A 171 -4.93 9.83 -5.53
C LEU A 171 -4.07 9.74 -4.26
N LEU A 172 -3.18 10.72 -4.06
CA LEU A 172 -2.36 10.81 -2.84
C LEU A 172 -3.21 11.07 -1.58
N THR A 173 -4.26 11.85 -1.73
CA THR A 173 -5.11 12.31 -0.62
C THR A 173 -6.43 11.56 -0.51
N ILE A 174 -6.70 10.67 -1.47
CA ILE A 174 -7.97 9.92 -1.51
C ILE A 174 -8.19 9.14 -0.22
N ARG A 175 -9.37 9.26 0.35
CA ARG A 175 -9.85 8.40 1.43
C ARG A 175 -10.64 7.26 0.83
N ILE A 176 -10.10 6.07 0.97
CA ILE A 176 -10.72 4.84 0.47
C ILE A 176 -11.71 4.34 1.51
N LYS A 177 -12.96 4.17 1.10
CA LYS A 177 -14.05 3.70 1.97
C LYS A 177 -14.66 2.41 1.43
N GLY A 178 -15.36 1.69 2.28
CA GLY A 178 -16.07 0.47 1.88
C GLY A 178 -15.15 -0.72 1.67
N ILE A 179 -14.07 -0.78 2.43
CA ILE A 179 -13.07 -1.88 2.38
C ILE A 179 -13.72 -3.24 2.64
N ASP A 180 -14.68 -3.34 3.54
CA ASP A 180 -15.42 -4.59 3.78
C ASP A 180 -16.05 -5.15 2.51
N ARG A 181 -16.64 -4.28 1.69
CA ARG A 181 -17.25 -4.65 0.43
C ARG A 181 -16.20 -5.08 -0.59
N LEU A 182 -15.09 -4.35 -0.63
CA LEU A 182 -13.94 -4.65 -1.47
C LEU A 182 -13.34 -6.02 -1.11
N VAL A 183 -13.07 -6.27 0.17
CA VAL A 183 -12.50 -7.53 0.67
C VAL A 183 -13.42 -8.70 0.38
N LYS A 184 -14.73 -8.58 0.64
CA LYS A 184 -15.73 -9.61 0.31
C LYS A 184 -15.77 -9.94 -1.19
N LYS A 185 -15.60 -8.94 -2.05
CA LYS A 185 -15.55 -9.12 -3.51
C LYS A 185 -14.28 -9.84 -3.95
N ILE A 186 -13.14 -9.46 -3.40
CA ILE A 186 -11.83 -10.03 -3.73
C ILE A 186 -11.74 -11.47 -3.24
N SER A 187 -12.18 -11.77 -2.01
CA SER A 187 -12.15 -13.11 -1.42
C SER A 187 -12.94 -14.15 -2.22
N LYS A 188 -13.89 -13.73 -3.05
CA LYS A 188 -14.61 -14.60 -3.98
C LYS A 188 -13.85 -14.86 -5.30
N SER A 189 -12.77 -14.12 -5.55
CA SER A 189 -12.03 -14.11 -6.82
C SER A 189 -10.62 -14.69 -6.71
N VAL A 190 -10.18 -14.98 -5.48
CA VAL A 190 -8.89 -15.59 -5.13
C VAL A 190 -9.09 -17.01 -4.68
#